data_11d5694cfe43a5027d730df0e6dd9c78
#
_entry.id   11d5694cfe43a5027d730df0e6dd9c78
#
_cell.length_a   1.000
_cell.length_b   1.000
_cell.length_c   1.000
_cell.angle_alpha   90.00
_cell.angle_beta   90.00
_cell.angle_gamma   90.00
#
_symmetry.space_group_name_H-M   'P 1'
#
loop_
_entity.id
_entity.type
_entity.pdbx_description
1 polymer ?
#
loop_
_entity_poly.entity_id
_entity_poly.type
_entity_poly.pdbx_seq_one_letter_code
_entity_poly.pdbx_strand_id
1 'polypeptide(L)'
;MTSDSIPARDTKPQVSCRYAEQVLSCYAQRVDRLIERRPAKLVTIFCDGSSLGNGRDAARAAAVALLGFKGLWRAFGTYLGQATNQQAEIAAAALGLEALKEPCRVSLHTDSKYVVETMSGRYRRKTNHDWWKRLDEAAGRHQVEWRWAQGHVGHVIQEAADKAARKIAALGHVEPSVLQDAVDKIGVIEPEEADEEQLF
;
A
#
# COMPACT_ATOMS: atom_id res chain seq x y z
N MET A 1 56.51 -5.09 -64.04
CA MET A 1 55.57 -4.16 -63.41
C MET A 1 54.59 -5.03 -62.67
N THR A 2 54.87 -5.29 -61.43
CA THR A 2 54.07 -6.12 -60.54
C THR A 2 53.45 -5.20 -59.41
N SER A 3 52.16 -5.08 -59.44
CA SER A 3 51.41 -4.27 -58.43
C SER A 3 51.09 -5.14 -57.23
N ASP A 4 51.74 -4.88 -56.12
CA ASP A 4 51.41 -5.47 -54.81
C ASP A 4 50.18 -4.85 -54.23
N SER A 5 49.14 -5.65 -54.03
CA SER A 5 47.91 -5.28 -53.34
C SER A 5 48.05 -5.62 -51.86
N ILE A 6 47.97 -4.60 -50.99
CA ILE A 6 47.98 -4.75 -49.57
C ILE A 6 46.55 -5.12 -49.13
N PRO A 7 46.33 -6.21 -48.33
CA PRO A 7 44.99 -6.50 -47.78
C PRO A 7 44.71 -5.64 -46.55
N ALA A 8 43.57 -4.93 -46.56
CA ALA A 8 43.04 -4.21 -45.43
C ALA A 8 42.65 -5.18 -44.31
N ARG A 9 43.27 -5.04 -43.14
CA ARG A 9 42.83 -5.73 -41.90
C ARG A 9 41.73 -4.92 -41.23
N ASP A 10 40.51 -5.37 -41.43
CA ASP A 10 39.35 -4.86 -40.70
C ASP A 10 39.22 -5.65 -39.39
N THR A 11 39.88 -5.19 -38.31
CA THR A 11 39.76 -5.76 -36.96
C THR A 11 38.81 -4.92 -36.15
N LYS A 12 37.51 -5.16 -36.28
CA LYS A 12 36.54 -4.71 -35.26
C LYS A 12 36.77 -5.54 -34.00
N PRO A 13 36.90 -4.93 -32.82
CA PRO A 13 37.03 -5.68 -31.60
C PRO A 13 35.71 -6.43 -31.34
N GLN A 14 35.72 -7.76 -31.42
CA GLN A 14 34.67 -8.61 -30.92
C GLN A 14 34.70 -8.53 -29.38
N VAL A 15 33.91 -7.65 -28.84
CA VAL A 15 33.63 -7.67 -27.39
C VAL A 15 32.88 -8.97 -27.13
N SER A 16 33.49 -9.90 -26.40
CA SER A 16 32.91 -11.21 -26.15
C SER A 16 31.57 -11.02 -25.40
N CYS A 17 30.52 -11.69 -25.84
CA CYS A 17 29.18 -11.63 -25.24
C CYS A 17 29.20 -11.85 -23.71
N ARG A 18 30.12 -12.67 -23.22
CA ARG A 18 30.35 -12.93 -21.78
C ARG A 18 30.79 -11.70 -20.99
N TYR A 19 31.55 -10.79 -21.60
CA TYR A 19 31.99 -9.57 -20.92
C TYR A 19 30.84 -8.60 -20.76
N ALA A 20 29.98 -8.48 -21.76
CA ALA A 20 28.77 -7.65 -21.70
C ALA A 20 27.79 -8.18 -20.64
N GLU A 21 27.58 -9.48 -20.55
CA GLU A 21 26.73 -10.10 -19.53
C GLU A 21 27.28 -9.91 -18.10
N GLN A 22 28.57 -10.04 -17.91
CA GLN A 22 29.21 -9.79 -16.62
C GLN A 22 29.09 -8.33 -16.17
N VAL A 23 29.28 -7.39 -17.09
CA VAL A 23 29.14 -5.95 -16.78
C VAL A 23 27.69 -5.61 -16.44
N LEU A 24 26.71 -6.15 -17.20
CA LEU A 24 25.28 -5.95 -16.92
C LEU A 24 24.87 -6.56 -15.57
N SER A 25 25.36 -7.78 -15.26
CA SER A 25 25.12 -8.43 -13.97
C SER A 25 25.71 -7.64 -12.80
N CYS A 26 26.94 -7.15 -12.94
CA CYS A 26 27.60 -6.33 -11.94
C CYS A 26 26.91 -4.97 -11.76
N TYR A 27 26.39 -4.39 -12.85
CA TYR A 27 25.61 -3.15 -12.81
C TYR A 27 24.26 -3.35 -12.11
N ALA A 28 23.55 -4.43 -12.43
CA ALA A 28 22.29 -4.80 -11.78
C ALA A 28 22.50 -5.00 -10.26
N GLN A 29 23.50 -5.78 -9.84
CA GLN A 29 23.83 -5.97 -8.42
C GLN A 29 24.26 -4.69 -7.71
N ARG A 30 24.84 -3.73 -8.42
CA ARG A 30 25.23 -2.43 -7.87
C ARG A 30 24.01 -1.51 -7.73
N VAL A 31 23.08 -1.56 -8.66
CA VAL A 31 21.79 -0.85 -8.61
C VAL A 31 20.95 -1.39 -7.47
N ASP A 32 20.82 -2.72 -7.33
CA ASP A 32 20.10 -3.36 -6.23
C ASP A 32 20.67 -2.95 -4.87
N ARG A 33 22.01 -2.96 -4.70
CA ARG A 33 22.67 -2.48 -3.48
C ARG A 33 22.47 -0.99 -3.19
N LEU A 34 22.27 -0.16 -4.21
CA LEU A 34 21.97 1.27 -4.05
C LEU A 34 20.51 1.50 -3.68
N ILE A 35 19.60 0.66 -4.18
CA ILE A 35 18.17 0.66 -3.80
C ILE A 35 18.02 0.20 -2.34
N GLU A 36 18.72 -0.86 -1.93
CA GLU A 36 18.72 -1.35 -0.55
C GLU A 36 19.30 -0.35 0.48
N ARG A 37 20.16 0.59 0.05
CA ARG A 37 20.76 1.61 0.93
C ARG A 37 19.88 2.83 1.19
N ARG A 38 18.79 3.02 0.46
CA ARG A 38 17.83 4.07 0.83
C ARG A 38 16.99 3.55 1.98
N PRO A 39 16.99 4.24 3.15
CA PRO A 39 16.08 3.83 4.22
C PRO A 39 14.66 3.83 3.67
N ALA A 40 13.99 2.69 3.78
CA ALA A 40 12.62 2.57 3.30
C ALA A 40 11.77 3.64 3.98
N LYS A 41 10.96 4.37 3.20
CA LYS A 41 10.08 5.41 3.73
C LYS A 41 9.11 4.78 4.72
N LEU A 42 9.02 5.36 5.92
CA LEU A 42 8.04 4.96 6.90
C LEU A 42 6.72 5.67 6.59
N VAL A 43 5.68 4.90 6.32
CA VAL A 43 4.33 5.38 6.03
C VAL A 43 3.38 4.80 7.06
N THR A 44 2.50 5.62 7.62
CA THR A 44 1.41 5.18 8.48
C THR A 44 0.13 5.12 7.66
N ILE A 45 -0.61 4.01 7.76
CA ILE A 45 -1.90 3.83 7.09
C ILE A 45 -2.96 3.54 8.14
N PHE A 46 -4.06 4.28 8.11
CA PHE A 46 -5.30 3.96 8.80
C PHE A 46 -6.34 3.60 7.76
N CYS A 47 -6.97 2.44 7.91
CA CYS A 47 -7.95 2.00 6.94
C CYS A 47 -9.19 1.41 7.60
N ASP A 48 -10.32 1.62 6.93
CA ASP A 48 -11.61 1.09 7.34
C ASP A 48 -12.49 0.73 6.16
N GLY A 49 -13.30 -0.31 6.32
CA GLY A 49 -14.27 -0.77 5.36
C GLY A 49 -15.66 -0.82 5.95
N SER A 50 -16.64 -0.27 5.25
CA SER A 50 -18.03 -0.27 5.70
C SER A 50 -18.97 -0.91 4.69
N SER A 51 -19.95 -1.69 5.16
CA SER A 51 -21.02 -2.24 4.35
C SER A 51 -22.37 -1.96 4.96
N LEU A 52 -23.17 -1.14 4.29
CA LEU A 52 -24.56 -0.88 4.65
C LEU A 52 -25.45 -2.01 4.11
N GLY A 53 -26.29 -2.61 4.97
CA GLY A 53 -27.13 -3.74 4.59
C GLY A 53 -26.38 -5.05 4.41
N ASN A 54 -25.29 -5.26 5.15
CA ASN A 54 -24.43 -6.44 5.13
C ASN A 54 -25.21 -7.75 5.04
N GLY A 55 -24.94 -8.57 4.00
CA GLY A 55 -25.61 -9.84 3.77
C GLY A 55 -27.01 -9.74 3.12
N ARG A 56 -27.45 -8.57 2.68
CA ARG A 56 -28.70 -8.37 1.92
C ARG A 56 -28.42 -8.04 0.46
N ASP A 57 -29.39 -8.27 -0.43
CA ASP A 57 -29.28 -8.05 -1.88
C ASP A 57 -28.94 -6.59 -2.29
N ALA A 58 -29.19 -5.64 -1.38
CA ALA A 58 -28.91 -4.23 -1.59
C ALA A 58 -27.71 -3.72 -0.76
N ALA A 59 -26.80 -4.61 -0.37
CA ALA A 59 -25.59 -4.20 0.37
C ALA A 59 -24.77 -3.21 -0.46
N ARG A 60 -24.36 -2.08 0.19
CA ARG A 60 -23.50 -1.06 -0.40
C ARG A 60 -22.26 -0.94 0.46
N ALA A 61 -21.12 -1.26 -0.13
CA ALA A 61 -19.87 -1.29 0.58
C ALA A 61 -18.87 -0.28 0.02
N ALA A 62 -18.01 0.22 0.89
CA ALA A 62 -16.92 1.10 0.54
C ALA A 62 -15.69 0.81 1.40
N ALA A 63 -14.54 1.19 0.88
CA ALA A 63 -13.26 1.08 1.55
C ALA A 63 -12.54 2.44 1.52
N VAL A 64 -11.90 2.81 2.61
CA VAL A 64 -11.12 4.05 2.75
C VAL A 64 -9.78 3.74 3.40
N ALA A 65 -8.74 4.42 2.92
CA ALA A 65 -7.41 4.41 3.51
C ALA A 65 -6.86 5.84 3.63
N LEU A 66 -6.37 6.19 4.80
CA LEU A 66 -5.72 7.46 5.12
C LEU A 66 -4.22 7.19 5.27
N LEU A 67 -3.41 7.83 4.43
CA LEU A 67 -1.97 7.62 4.35
C LEU A 67 -1.24 8.83 4.89
N GLY A 68 -0.43 8.62 5.92
CA GLY A 68 0.42 9.63 6.55
C GLY A 68 1.90 9.43 6.22
N PHE A 69 2.56 10.50 5.77
CA PHE A 69 3.99 10.53 5.53
C PHE A 69 4.55 11.91 5.86
N LYS A 70 5.48 11.99 6.81
CA LYS A 70 6.13 13.25 7.24
C LYS A 70 5.13 14.38 7.56
N GLY A 71 4.08 14.06 8.32
CA GLY A 71 3.05 15.02 8.70
C GLY A 71 2.03 15.36 7.61
N LEU A 72 2.21 14.86 6.38
CA LEU A 72 1.25 15.04 5.29
C LEU A 72 0.30 13.85 5.21
N TRP A 73 -0.99 14.11 5.07
CA TRP A 73 -2.02 13.09 4.94
C TRP A 73 -2.69 13.12 3.57
N ARG A 74 -3.06 11.94 3.09
CA ARG A 74 -3.87 11.75 1.88
C ARG A 74 -4.92 10.67 2.14
N ALA A 75 -6.10 10.89 1.59
CA ALA A 75 -7.20 9.93 1.65
C ALA A 75 -7.40 9.27 0.29
N PHE A 76 -7.65 7.97 0.32
CA PHE A 76 -8.06 7.16 -0.83
C PHE A 76 -9.36 6.46 -0.48
N GLY A 77 -10.28 6.41 -1.40
CA GLY A 77 -11.57 5.76 -1.21
C GLY A 77 -12.02 5.03 -2.46
N THR A 78 -12.80 3.98 -2.28
CA THR A 78 -13.43 3.26 -3.37
C THR A 78 -14.82 2.76 -2.96
N TYR A 79 -15.77 2.86 -3.87
CA TYR A 79 -17.08 2.23 -3.74
C TYR A 79 -16.98 0.82 -4.31
N LEU A 80 -17.35 -0.18 -3.52
CA LEU A 80 -17.19 -1.59 -3.85
C LEU A 80 -18.49 -2.23 -4.42
N GLY A 81 -19.60 -1.47 -4.40
CA GLY A 81 -20.89 -2.05 -4.76
C GLY A 81 -21.38 -3.06 -3.71
N GLN A 82 -21.83 -4.20 -4.19
CA GLN A 82 -22.32 -5.28 -3.33
C GLN A 82 -21.15 -6.08 -2.75
N ALA A 83 -20.79 -5.79 -1.52
CA ALA A 83 -19.76 -6.51 -0.77
C ALA A 83 -20.11 -6.59 0.73
N THR A 84 -19.59 -7.60 1.40
CA THR A 84 -19.75 -7.77 2.84
C THR A 84 -18.83 -6.84 3.61
N ASN A 85 -19.08 -6.65 4.90
CA ASN A 85 -18.20 -5.84 5.76
C ASN A 85 -16.78 -6.39 5.78
N GLN A 86 -16.60 -7.71 5.91
CA GLN A 86 -15.27 -8.34 5.88
C GLN A 86 -14.52 -8.09 4.57
N GLN A 87 -15.24 -8.13 3.43
CA GLN A 87 -14.64 -7.80 2.13
C GLN A 87 -14.21 -6.34 2.04
N ALA A 88 -15.01 -5.43 2.59
CA ALA A 88 -14.70 -4.01 2.63
C ALA A 88 -13.47 -3.71 3.51
N GLU A 89 -13.35 -4.37 4.67
CA GLU A 89 -12.18 -4.26 5.55
C GLU A 89 -10.89 -4.74 4.86
N ILE A 90 -10.94 -5.90 4.19
CA ILE A 90 -9.80 -6.42 3.41
C ILE A 90 -9.44 -5.46 2.27
N ALA A 91 -10.46 -4.95 1.56
CA ALA A 91 -10.27 -4.01 0.46
C ALA A 91 -9.65 -2.69 0.92
N ALA A 92 -10.00 -2.20 2.11
CA ALA A 92 -9.45 -0.97 2.66
C ALA A 92 -7.95 -1.09 2.94
N ALA A 93 -7.52 -2.21 3.52
CA ALA A 93 -6.10 -2.49 3.73
C ALA A 93 -5.33 -2.62 2.39
N ALA A 94 -5.90 -3.33 1.41
CA ALA A 94 -5.31 -3.44 0.08
C ALA A 94 -5.20 -2.08 -0.62
N LEU A 95 -6.26 -1.27 -0.59
CA LEU A 95 -6.31 0.07 -1.19
C LEU A 95 -5.18 0.97 -0.67
N GLY A 96 -4.95 0.96 0.66
CA GLY A 96 -3.89 1.75 1.26
C GLY A 96 -2.49 1.35 0.80
N LEU A 97 -2.24 0.06 0.68
CA LEU A 97 -0.95 -0.47 0.21
C LEU A 97 -0.75 -0.25 -1.29
N GLU A 98 -1.79 -0.44 -2.10
CA GLU A 98 -1.77 -0.21 -3.56
C GLU A 98 -1.51 1.27 -3.92
N ALA A 99 -1.93 2.20 -3.07
CA ALA A 99 -1.69 3.63 -3.27
C ALA A 99 -0.20 4.02 -3.17
N LEU A 100 0.64 3.17 -2.62
CA LEU A 100 2.07 3.40 -2.49
C LEU A 100 2.80 3.07 -3.80
N LYS A 101 3.57 4.03 -4.32
CA LYS A 101 4.26 3.91 -5.62
C LYS A 101 5.57 3.12 -5.57
N GLU A 102 6.16 2.98 -4.39
CA GLU A 102 7.46 2.34 -4.17
C GLU A 102 7.42 1.47 -2.90
N PRO A 103 8.35 0.51 -2.73
CA PRO A 103 8.47 -0.27 -1.51
C PRO A 103 8.68 0.62 -0.29
N CYS A 104 7.85 0.43 0.75
CA CYS A 104 7.87 1.20 1.99
C CYS A 104 7.89 0.28 3.21
N ARG A 105 8.31 0.83 4.36
CA ARG A 105 7.94 0.29 5.67
C ARG A 105 6.59 0.90 6.03
N VAL A 106 5.62 0.07 6.36
CA VAL A 106 4.24 0.51 6.58
C VAL A 106 3.78 0.08 7.96
N SER A 107 3.31 1.02 8.77
CA SER A 107 2.51 0.75 9.96
C SER A 107 1.03 0.84 9.56
N LEU A 108 0.36 -0.31 9.39
CA LEU A 108 -1.03 -0.36 8.96
C LEU A 108 -1.94 -0.62 10.16
N HIS A 109 -2.82 0.35 10.41
CA HIS A 109 -3.80 0.35 11.49
C HIS A 109 -5.20 0.09 10.96
N THR A 110 -5.91 -0.84 11.55
CA THR A 110 -7.33 -1.13 11.29
C THR A 110 -7.99 -1.66 12.56
N ASP A 111 -9.25 -1.38 12.75
CA ASP A 111 -10.04 -1.95 13.85
C ASP A 111 -10.56 -3.37 13.55
N SER A 112 -10.32 -3.86 12.33
CA SER A 112 -10.65 -5.21 11.94
C SER A 112 -9.66 -6.25 12.50
N LYS A 113 -10.00 -6.87 13.62
CA LYS A 113 -9.27 -8.05 14.12
C LYS A 113 -9.13 -9.14 13.07
N TYR A 114 -10.18 -9.30 12.22
CA TYR A 114 -10.17 -10.31 11.17
C TYR A 114 -9.02 -10.09 10.19
N VAL A 115 -8.74 -8.86 9.78
CA VAL A 115 -7.61 -8.54 8.91
C VAL A 115 -6.29 -8.74 9.63
N VAL A 116 -6.11 -8.13 10.81
CA VAL A 116 -4.84 -8.20 11.55
C VAL A 116 -4.46 -9.63 11.92
N GLU A 117 -5.39 -10.41 12.50
CA GLU A 117 -5.14 -11.78 12.92
C GLU A 117 -4.87 -12.73 11.73
N THR A 118 -5.55 -12.49 10.58
CA THR A 118 -5.31 -13.27 9.37
C THR A 118 -3.95 -12.96 8.75
N MET A 119 -3.58 -11.68 8.63
CA MET A 119 -2.31 -11.27 8.04
C MET A 119 -1.11 -11.56 8.96
N SER A 120 -1.34 -11.66 10.28
CA SER A 120 -0.34 -12.14 11.26
C SER A 120 -0.25 -13.66 11.34
N GLY A 121 -1.00 -14.41 10.51
CA GLY A 121 -0.96 -15.87 10.46
C GLY A 121 -1.71 -16.59 11.59
N ARG A 122 -2.43 -15.85 12.46
CA ARG A 122 -3.19 -16.43 13.58
C ARG A 122 -4.54 -17.00 13.15
N TYR A 123 -5.17 -16.41 12.12
CA TYR A 123 -6.44 -16.90 11.55
C TYR A 123 -6.22 -17.57 10.20
N ARG A 124 -6.97 -18.65 9.93
CA ARG A 124 -6.99 -19.33 8.64
C ARG A 124 -8.04 -18.69 7.73
N ARG A 125 -7.69 -18.49 6.47
CA ARG A 125 -8.58 -17.98 5.42
C ARG A 125 -9.52 -19.08 4.97
N LYS A 126 -10.80 -18.97 5.27
CA LYS A 126 -11.85 -19.94 4.86
C LYS A 126 -12.70 -19.41 3.70
N THR A 127 -12.78 -18.10 3.56
CA THR A 127 -13.61 -17.38 2.59
C THR A 127 -12.86 -16.16 2.06
N ASN A 128 -13.45 -15.43 1.12
CA ASN A 128 -12.92 -14.18 0.59
C ASN A 128 -11.54 -14.32 -0.09
N HIS A 129 -11.30 -15.47 -0.77
CA HIS A 129 -9.96 -15.81 -1.29
C HIS A 129 -9.43 -14.78 -2.29
N ASP A 130 -10.26 -14.23 -3.17
CA ASP A 130 -9.81 -13.22 -4.15
C ASP A 130 -9.44 -11.90 -3.48
N TRP A 131 -10.16 -11.50 -2.43
CA TRP A 131 -9.84 -10.30 -1.64
C TRP A 131 -8.54 -10.47 -0.88
N TRP A 132 -8.30 -11.64 -0.29
CA TRP A 132 -7.04 -11.96 0.36
C TRP A 132 -5.88 -12.01 -0.62
N LYS A 133 -6.07 -12.57 -1.81
CA LYS A 133 -5.06 -12.59 -2.87
C LYS A 133 -4.64 -11.17 -3.25
N ARG A 134 -5.61 -10.27 -3.47
CA ARG A 134 -5.34 -8.86 -3.74
C ARG A 134 -4.53 -8.21 -2.61
N LEU A 135 -4.91 -8.46 -1.35
CA LEU A 135 -4.18 -7.91 -0.19
C LEU A 135 -2.76 -8.47 -0.09
N ASP A 136 -2.57 -9.77 -0.36
CA ASP A 136 -1.22 -10.38 -0.37
C ASP A 136 -0.32 -9.78 -1.44
N GLU A 137 -0.85 -9.58 -2.65
CA GLU A 137 -0.12 -8.95 -3.76
C GLU A 137 0.28 -7.51 -3.42
N ALA A 138 -0.60 -6.75 -2.79
CA ALA A 138 -0.30 -5.41 -2.32
C ALA A 138 0.74 -5.42 -1.19
N ALA A 139 0.55 -6.26 -0.17
CA ALA A 139 1.43 -6.34 0.99
C ALA A 139 2.83 -6.88 0.63
N GLY A 140 2.94 -7.80 -0.32
CA GLY A 140 4.21 -8.39 -0.77
C GLY A 140 5.21 -7.38 -1.33
N ARG A 141 4.77 -6.17 -1.65
CA ARG A 141 5.62 -5.07 -2.14
C ARG A 141 6.24 -4.25 -1.02
N HIS A 142 5.80 -4.42 0.23
CA HIS A 142 6.14 -3.56 1.36
C HIS A 142 6.56 -4.39 2.58
N GLN A 143 7.19 -3.73 3.55
CA GLN A 143 7.38 -4.30 4.88
C GLN A 143 6.24 -3.78 5.76
N VAL A 144 5.21 -4.62 6.01
CA VAL A 144 3.98 -4.20 6.68
C VAL A 144 3.96 -4.71 8.12
N GLU A 145 3.80 -3.79 9.06
CA GLU A 145 3.44 -4.05 10.44
C GLU A 145 1.94 -3.88 10.62
N TRP A 146 1.25 -4.98 10.99
CA TRP A 146 -0.19 -5.02 11.16
C TRP A 146 -0.55 -4.65 12.59
N ARG A 147 -1.25 -3.54 12.77
CA ARG A 147 -1.65 -3.01 14.07
C ARG A 147 -3.15 -2.98 14.22
N TRP A 148 -3.65 -3.56 15.30
CA TRP A 148 -5.06 -3.47 15.65
C TRP A 148 -5.34 -2.18 16.41
N ALA A 149 -6.13 -1.29 15.81
CA ALA A 149 -6.66 -0.09 16.47
C ALA A 149 -7.87 -0.52 17.32
N GLN A 150 -7.70 -0.59 18.64
CA GLN A 150 -8.72 -1.07 19.55
C GLN A 150 -9.87 -0.05 19.64
N GLY A 151 -10.96 -0.34 18.91
CA GLY A 151 -12.21 0.43 18.97
C GLY A 151 -12.08 1.85 18.41
N HIS A 152 -13.22 2.43 18.04
CA HIS A 152 -13.26 3.78 17.46
C HIS A 152 -13.02 4.89 18.51
N VAL A 153 -12.98 4.56 19.80
CA VAL A 153 -12.98 5.55 20.86
C VAL A 153 -11.58 6.11 21.08
N GLY A 154 -11.41 7.37 20.69
CA GLY A 154 -10.21 8.16 21.00
C GLY A 154 -9.16 8.24 19.90
N HIS A 155 -9.33 7.53 18.77
CA HIS A 155 -8.37 7.63 17.67
C HIS A 155 -8.97 8.43 16.50
N VAL A 156 -8.74 9.73 16.46
CA VAL A 156 -9.34 10.68 15.50
C VAL A 156 -9.17 10.22 14.05
N ILE A 157 -8.00 9.65 13.69
CA ILE A 157 -7.72 9.22 12.32
C ILE A 157 -8.53 7.97 11.95
N GLN A 158 -8.66 6.99 12.84
CA GLN A 158 -9.49 5.80 12.60
C GLN A 158 -10.96 6.19 12.47
N GLU A 159 -11.45 7.09 13.33
CA GLU A 159 -12.82 7.62 13.22
C GLU A 159 -13.06 8.37 11.91
N ALA A 160 -12.06 9.10 11.40
CA ALA A 160 -12.17 9.78 10.11
C ALA A 160 -12.29 8.78 8.96
N ALA A 161 -11.53 7.66 8.99
CA ALA A 161 -11.63 6.59 8.00
C ALA A 161 -13.00 5.92 8.04
N ASP A 162 -13.51 5.53 9.22
CA ASP A 162 -14.84 4.93 9.41
C ASP A 162 -15.95 5.84 8.87
N LYS A 163 -15.96 7.12 9.30
CA LYS A 163 -16.98 8.08 8.83
C LYS A 163 -16.96 8.26 7.31
N ALA A 164 -15.77 8.32 6.70
CA ALA A 164 -15.63 8.44 5.25
C ALA A 164 -16.11 7.17 4.53
N ALA A 165 -15.75 5.97 5.02
CA ALA A 165 -16.19 4.70 4.44
C ALA A 165 -17.73 4.55 4.49
N ARG A 166 -18.35 4.87 5.64
CA ARG A 166 -19.81 4.86 5.77
C ARG A 166 -20.49 5.86 4.83
N LYS A 167 -19.93 7.08 4.69
CA LYS A 167 -20.51 8.12 3.83
C LYS A 167 -20.42 7.71 2.36
N ILE A 168 -19.29 7.15 1.89
CA ILE A 168 -19.15 6.65 0.52
C ILE A 168 -20.10 5.48 0.28
N ALA A 169 -20.24 4.54 1.21
CA ALA A 169 -21.20 3.45 1.11
C ALA A 169 -22.64 3.94 1.02
N ALA A 170 -23.00 4.99 1.77
CA ALA A 170 -24.32 5.61 1.74
C ALA A 170 -24.61 6.33 0.42
N LEU A 171 -23.62 7.03 -0.13
CA LEU A 171 -23.74 7.75 -1.39
C LEU A 171 -23.76 6.81 -2.61
N GLY A 172 -23.11 5.64 -2.54
CA GLY A 172 -22.96 4.72 -3.65
C GLY A 172 -21.86 5.13 -4.66
N HIS A 173 -21.07 6.12 -4.34
CA HIS A 173 -19.91 6.58 -5.13
C HIS A 173 -18.92 7.34 -4.23
N VAL A 174 -17.72 7.53 -4.74
CA VAL A 174 -16.69 8.31 -4.05
C VAL A 174 -16.91 9.79 -4.36
N GLU A 175 -17.18 10.58 -3.32
CA GLU A 175 -17.26 12.03 -3.40
C GLU A 175 -15.93 12.62 -2.90
N PRO A 176 -15.20 13.42 -3.71
CA PRO A 176 -13.91 13.98 -3.30
C PRO A 176 -13.95 14.80 -2.01
N SER A 177 -15.05 15.51 -1.77
CA SER A 177 -15.24 16.30 -0.54
C SER A 177 -15.24 15.42 0.71
N VAL A 178 -15.73 14.17 0.64
CA VAL A 178 -15.73 13.24 1.77
C VAL A 178 -14.31 12.85 2.16
N LEU A 179 -13.43 12.64 1.17
CA LEU A 179 -12.03 12.32 1.39
C LEU A 179 -11.26 13.52 1.92
N GLN A 180 -11.57 14.73 1.40
CA GLN A 180 -10.96 15.96 1.90
C GLN A 180 -11.38 16.24 3.35
N ASP A 181 -12.67 16.13 3.68
CA ASP A 181 -13.18 16.27 5.06
C ASP A 181 -12.47 15.31 6.05
N ALA A 182 -12.11 14.11 5.58
CA ALA A 182 -11.39 13.15 6.42
C ALA A 182 -9.93 13.58 6.68
N VAL A 183 -9.27 14.14 5.67
CA VAL A 183 -7.90 14.68 5.82
C VAL A 183 -7.88 15.94 6.68
N ASP A 184 -8.83 16.86 6.49
CA ASP A 184 -8.90 18.12 7.22
C ASP A 184 -9.10 17.89 8.73
N LYS A 185 -9.81 16.84 9.11
CA LYS A 185 -9.96 16.45 10.53
C LYS A 185 -8.65 16.02 11.16
N ILE A 186 -7.75 15.42 10.39
CA ILE A 186 -6.43 14.99 10.88
C ILE A 186 -5.52 16.20 11.04
N GLY A 187 -5.57 17.17 10.11
CA GLY A 187 -4.74 18.38 10.14
C GLY A 187 -5.00 19.31 11.33
N VAL A 188 -6.08 19.07 12.11
CA VAL A 188 -6.38 19.79 13.36
C VAL A 188 -5.67 19.17 14.58
N ILE A 189 -5.08 17.96 14.41
CA ILE A 189 -4.29 17.33 15.46
C ILE A 189 -2.89 17.93 15.41
N GLU A 190 -2.53 18.74 16.40
CA GLU A 190 -1.17 19.25 16.55
C GLU A 190 -0.18 18.08 16.65
N PRO A 191 1.07 18.21 16.09
CA PRO A 191 2.05 17.13 16.05
C PRO A 191 2.57 16.66 17.42
N GLU A 192 2.11 17.20 18.52
CA GLU A 192 2.59 16.88 19.86
C GLU A 192 2.06 15.58 20.46
N GLU A 193 1.04 14.94 19.90
CA GLU A 193 0.53 13.65 20.41
C GLU A 193 0.95 12.41 19.62
N ALA A 194 1.70 12.58 18.55
CA ALA A 194 2.27 11.47 17.80
C ALA A 194 3.74 11.26 18.23
N ASP A 195 3.96 10.30 19.14
CA ASP A 195 5.25 9.61 19.32
C ASP A 195 6.26 10.09 20.37
N GLU A 196 5.86 10.38 21.61
CA GLU A 196 6.83 10.26 22.70
C GLU A 196 6.83 8.90 23.45
N GLU A 197 5.88 8.02 23.22
CA GLU A 197 5.76 6.76 23.99
C GLU A 197 6.42 5.51 23.38
N GLN A 198 7.16 5.59 22.29
CA GLN A 198 7.79 4.42 21.66
C GLN A 198 9.29 4.57 21.33
N LEU A 199 10.03 5.37 22.09
CA LEU A 199 11.49 5.47 21.92
C LEU A 199 12.31 4.85 23.07
N PHE A 200 11.69 4.03 23.97
CA PHE A 200 12.43 3.29 25.00
C PHE A 200 11.93 1.85 25.11
#